data_64e1e4c0627ad349b98efc9acf8df157
#
_entry.id   64e1e4c0627ad349b98efc9acf8df157
#
_cell.length_a   1.000
_cell.length_b   1.000
_cell.length_c   1.000
_cell.angle_alpha   90.00
_cell.angle_beta   90.00
_cell.angle_gamma   90.00
#
_symmetry.space_group_name_H-M   'P 1'
#
loop_
_entity.id
_entity.type
_entity.pdbx_description
1 polymer ?
#
loop_
_entity_poly.entity_id
_entity_poly.type
_entity_poly.pdbx_seq_one_letter_code
_entity_poly.pdbx_strand_id
1 'polypeptide(L)'
;TAANSSTVVEAIREGTADLGLVETPVVPAGLRSVTVAYDTIEVVVQHGHRWAKTRRVSVRELAGTGLVLRETGSGTRQALENALTEAGFPLAAEPAAVLTTTLGVRSAIMAGIAPGALSSLAVSEDARAGRLVRVRINNLQITRPLTAIWAGTTPPPHIRDFLDVIARTD
;
A
#
# COMPACT_ATOMS: atom_id res chain seq x y z
N THR A 1 0.63 4.90 -17.27
CA THR A 1 -0.49 3.99 -16.93
C THR A 1 -0.43 3.71 -15.44
N ALA A 2 -1.56 3.70 -14.73
CA ALA A 2 -1.64 3.29 -13.33
C ALA A 2 -2.15 1.85 -13.27
N ALA A 3 -1.41 1.00 -12.52
CA ALA A 3 -1.73 -0.42 -12.32
C ALA A 3 -1.24 -0.86 -10.94
N ASN A 4 -1.53 -2.08 -10.52
CA ASN A 4 -0.94 -2.63 -9.31
C ASN A 4 0.53 -3.05 -9.53
N SER A 5 1.27 -3.27 -8.45
CA SER A 5 2.72 -3.54 -8.53
C SER A 5 3.06 -4.77 -9.37
N SER A 6 2.25 -5.82 -9.33
CA SER A 6 2.50 -7.03 -10.13
C SER A 6 2.38 -6.76 -11.63
N THR A 7 1.35 -6.04 -12.05
CA THR A 7 1.16 -5.64 -13.46
C THR A 7 2.28 -4.72 -13.96
N VAL A 8 2.76 -3.81 -13.10
CA VAL A 8 3.92 -2.95 -13.43
C VAL A 8 5.17 -3.80 -13.63
N VAL A 9 5.43 -4.78 -12.78
CA VAL A 9 6.56 -5.70 -12.92
C VAL A 9 6.49 -6.48 -14.24
N GLU A 10 5.31 -6.98 -14.60
CA GLU A 10 5.09 -7.68 -15.87
C GLU A 10 5.39 -6.78 -17.07
N ALA A 11 4.86 -5.55 -17.08
CA ALA A 11 5.10 -4.57 -18.14
C ALA A 11 6.59 -4.28 -18.37
N ILE A 12 7.39 -4.17 -17.28
CA ILE A 12 8.84 -4.00 -17.38
C ILE A 12 9.51 -5.25 -17.94
N ARG A 13 9.09 -6.46 -17.54
CA ARG A 13 9.65 -7.73 -18.05
C ARG A 13 9.37 -7.96 -19.53
N GLU A 14 8.18 -7.57 -19.97
CA GLU A 14 7.74 -7.68 -21.35
C GLU A 14 8.29 -6.56 -22.26
N GLY A 15 8.96 -5.56 -21.68
CA GLY A 15 9.49 -4.40 -22.41
C GLY A 15 8.39 -3.46 -22.94
N THR A 16 7.17 -3.54 -22.40
CA THR A 16 6.06 -2.63 -22.70
C THR A 16 6.12 -1.33 -21.89
N ALA A 17 7.00 -1.30 -20.89
CA ALA A 17 7.37 -0.10 -20.12
C ALA A 17 8.89 -0.11 -19.84
N ASP A 18 9.52 1.06 -19.85
CA ASP A 18 10.95 1.23 -19.57
C ASP A 18 11.23 1.45 -18.09
N LEU A 19 10.29 2.05 -17.37
CA LEU A 19 10.35 2.37 -15.94
C LEU A 19 9.02 2.04 -15.26
N GLY A 20 9.10 1.42 -14.09
CA GLY A 20 7.96 1.21 -13.22
C GLY A 20 8.21 1.78 -11.82
N LEU A 21 7.16 2.28 -11.18
CA LEU A 21 7.15 2.55 -9.75
C LEU A 21 6.29 1.48 -9.07
N VAL A 22 6.88 0.77 -8.11
CA VAL A 22 6.21 -0.31 -7.38
C VAL A 22 6.30 -0.06 -5.89
N GLU A 23 5.31 -0.56 -5.19
CA GLU A 23 5.14 -0.42 -3.74
C GLU A 23 5.34 -1.78 -3.03
N THR A 24 6.03 -2.71 -3.72
CA THR A 24 6.32 -4.04 -3.16
C THR A 24 7.62 -4.02 -2.38
N PRO A 25 7.69 -4.68 -1.20
CA PRO A 25 8.92 -4.77 -0.42
C PRO A 25 10.00 -5.63 -1.09
N VAL A 26 9.61 -6.50 -2.04
CA VAL A 26 10.53 -7.40 -2.73
C VAL A 26 10.50 -7.11 -4.23
N VAL A 27 11.63 -6.69 -4.76
CA VAL A 27 11.82 -6.54 -6.21
C VAL A 27 12.13 -7.91 -6.83
N PRO A 28 11.39 -8.33 -7.86
CA PRO A 28 11.62 -9.62 -8.50
C PRO A 28 13.00 -9.72 -9.13
N ALA A 29 13.58 -10.93 -9.11
CA ALA A 29 14.88 -11.20 -9.71
C ALA A 29 14.90 -10.82 -11.21
N GLY A 30 16.05 -10.32 -11.66
CA GLY A 30 16.28 -9.91 -13.05
C GLY A 30 15.94 -8.45 -13.35
N LEU A 31 15.35 -7.72 -12.40
CA LEU A 31 15.13 -6.28 -12.51
C LEU A 31 16.14 -5.51 -11.67
N ARG A 32 16.47 -4.32 -12.11
CA ARG A 32 17.21 -3.31 -11.31
C ARG A 32 16.23 -2.41 -10.59
N SER A 33 16.65 -1.88 -9.45
CA SER A 33 15.79 -1.05 -8.64
C SER A 33 16.56 -0.03 -7.81
N VAL A 34 15.86 1.05 -7.47
CA VAL A 34 16.27 2.02 -6.45
C VAL A 34 15.04 2.46 -5.66
N THR A 35 15.16 2.51 -4.33
CA THR A 35 14.10 3.08 -3.49
C THR A 35 14.13 4.59 -3.62
N VAL A 36 13.00 5.18 -3.98
CA VAL A 36 12.87 6.63 -4.22
C VAL A 36 12.12 7.35 -3.10
N ALA A 37 11.35 6.63 -2.29
CA ALA A 37 10.65 7.18 -1.15
C ALA A 37 10.13 6.05 -0.23
N TYR A 38 9.57 6.44 0.91
CA TYR A 38 8.82 5.54 1.79
C TYR A 38 7.41 6.08 1.99
N ASP A 39 6.46 5.16 2.11
CA ASP A 39 5.06 5.43 2.41
C ASP A 39 4.64 4.65 3.66
N THR A 40 3.65 5.16 4.37
CA THR A 40 3.06 4.50 5.53
C THR A 40 1.66 4.00 5.18
N ILE A 41 1.37 2.75 5.54
CA ILE A 41 0.03 2.18 5.44
C ILE A 41 -0.70 2.39 6.75
N GLU A 42 -1.85 3.02 6.69
CA GLU A 42 -2.70 3.34 7.83
C GLU A 42 -4.00 2.53 7.79
N VAL A 43 -4.38 1.99 8.94
CA VAL A 43 -5.73 1.44 9.12
C VAL A 43 -6.70 2.61 9.32
N VAL A 44 -7.78 2.59 8.56
CA VAL A 44 -8.81 3.63 8.62
C VAL A 44 -10.21 3.03 8.71
N VAL A 45 -11.09 3.78 9.34
CA VAL A 45 -12.50 3.42 9.54
C VAL A 45 -13.38 4.64 9.32
N GLN A 46 -14.66 4.43 9.02
CA GLN A 46 -15.67 5.48 9.10
C GLN A 46 -15.99 5.82 10.59
N HIS A 47 -16.63 6.98 10.84
CA HIS A 47 -16.90 7.49 12.19
C HIS A 47 -17.72 6.59 13.10
N GLY A 48 -18.68 5.83 12.56
CA GLY A 48 -19.56 4.94 13.33
C GLY A 48 -18.89 3.64 13.77
N HIS A 49 -17.72 3.33 13.25
CA HIS A 49 -17.02 2.10 13.59
C HIS A 49 -16.49 2.15 15.05
N ARG A 50 -16.52 1.00 15.75
CA ARG A 50 -16.06 0.90 17.16
C ARG A 50 -14.63 1.40 17.38
N TRP A 51 -13.73 1.18 16.40
CA TRP A 51 -12.35 1.65 16.49
C TRP A 51 -12.19 3.16 16.32
N ALA A 52 -13.20 3.86 15.80
CA ALA A 52 -13.16 5.32 15.74
C ALA A 52 -13.13 5.98 17.12
N LYS A 53 -13.74 5.34 18.13
CA LYS A 53 -13.74 5.81 19.52
C LYS A 53 -12.40 5.59 20.20
N THR A 54 -11.84 4.38 20.08
CA THR A 54 -10.58 4.00 20.73
C THR A 54 -9.35 4.53 20.00
N ARG A 55 -9.47 4.72 18.68
CA ARG A 55 -8.38 5.06 17.74
C ARG A 55 -7.18 4.11 17.83
N ARG A 56 -7.42 2.90 18.34
CA ARG A 56 -6.41 1.84 18.50
C ARG A 56 -7.02 0.47 18.25
N VAL A 57 -6.20 -0.43 17.73
CA VAL A 57 -6.53 -1.84 17.53
C VAL A 57 -5.29 -2.70 17.82
N SER A 58 -5.47 -3.88 18.38
CA SER A 58 -4.36 -4.84 18.50
C SER A 58 -4.09 -5.53 17.16
N VAL A 59 -2.85 -6.00 16.96
CA VAL A 59 -2.48 -6.77 15.76
C VAL A 59 -3.39 -7.99 15.60
N ARG A 60 -3.64 -8.74 16.68
CA ARG A 60 -4.52 -9.92 16.70
C ARG A 60 -5.96 -9.57 16.27
N GLU A 61 -6.52 -8.49 16.81
CA GLU A 61 -7.88 -8.05 16.47
C GLU A 61 -7.98 -7.62 15.01
N LEU A 62 -6.98 -6.88 14.51
CA LEU A 62 -6.91 -6.47 13.11
C LEU A 62 -6.85 -7.69 12.18
N ALA A 63 -5.98 -8.66 12.47
CA ALA A 63 -5.83 -9.88 11.69
C ALA A 63 -7.08 -10.77 11.66
N GLY A 64 -7.87 -10.74 12.74
CA GLY A 64 -9.14 -11.47 12.85
C GLY A 64 -10.37 -10.71 12.34
N THR A 65 -10.18 -9.53 11.75
CA THR A 65 -11.29 -8.69 11.27
C THR A 65 -11.37 -8.72 9.74
N GLY A 66 -12.55 -8.96 9.18
CA GLY A 66 -12.78 -8.84 7.74
C GLY A 66 -12.56 -7.38 7.29
N LEU A 67 -11.57 -7.17 6.45
CA LEU A 67 -11.18 -5.84 5.96
C LEU A 67 -11.63 -5.62 4.53
N VAL A 68 -11.82 -4.37 4.14
CA VAL A 68 -11.83 -3.99 2.73
C VAL A 68 -10.38 -3.94 2.25
N LEU A 69 -10.03 -4.81 1.32
CA LEU A 69 -8.67 -4.96 0.81
C LEU A 69 -8.56 -4.57 -0.66
N ARG A 70 -7.34 -4.27 -1.08
CA ARG A 70 -6.96 -4.26 -2.49
C ARG A 70 -6.87 -5.71 -3.00
N GLU A 71 -6.89 -5.86 -4.30
CA GLU A 71 -6.70 -7.13 -4.99
C GLU A 71 -5.31 -7.74 -4.72
N THR A 72 -5.19 -9.04 -5.00
CA THR A 72 -3.88 -9.74 -5.01
C THR A 72 -2.96 -9.08 -6.03
N GLY A 73 -1.69 -8.91 -5.68
CA GLY A 73 -0.71 -8.18 -6.50
C GLY A 73 -0.62 -6.67 -6.18
N SER A 74 -1.51 -6.14 -5.34
CA SER A 74 -1.38 -4.77 -4.82
C SER A 74 -0.29 -4.68 -3.75
N GLY A 75 0.65 -3.74 -3.92
CA GLY A 75 1.69 -3.46 -2.91
C GLY A 75 1.11 -3.02 -1.56
N THR A 76 -0.03 -2.32 -1.54
CA THR A 76 -0.73 -1.94 -0.29
C THR A 76 -1.19 -3.16 0.49
N ARG A 77 -1.84 -4.12 -0.20
CA ARG A 77 -2.28 -5.37 0.42
C ARG A 77 -1.10 -6.19 0.91
N GLN A 78 -0.08 -6.35 0.08
CA GLN A 78 1.11 -7.11 0.41
C GLN A 78 1.86 -6.53 1.63
N ALA A 79 1.99 -5.20 1.72
CA ALA A 79 2.61 -4.56 2.88
C ALA A 79 1.86 -4.84 4.18
N LEU A 80 0.52 -4.81 4.17
CA LEU A 80 -0.30 -5.17 5.32
C LEU A 80 -0.12 -6.64 5.70
N GLU A 81 -0.26 -7.55 4.72
CA GLU A 81 -0.17 -9.01 4.94
C GLU A 81 1.21 -9.41 5.50
N ASN A 82 2.28 -8.86 4.94
CA ASN A 82 3.65 -9.11 5.41
C ASN A 82 3.85 -8.61 6.84
N ALA A 83 3.46 -7.38 7.14
CA ALA A 83 3.63 -6.80 8.48
C ALA A 83 2.86 -7.57 9.56
N LEU A 84 1.65 -8.02 9.25
CA LEU A 84 0.86 -8.85 10.16
C LEU A 84 1.49 -10.25 10.35
N THR A 85 2.00 -10.84 9.27
CA THR A 85 2.68 -12.14 9.31
C THR A 85 3.98 -12.08 10.14
N GLU A 86 4.79 -11.05 9.93
CA GLU A 86 6.03 -10.79 10.68
C GLU A 86 5.75 -10.55 12.17
N ALA A 87 4.61 -9.93 12.49
CA ALA A 87 4.15 -9.77 13.86
C ALA A 87 3.55 -11.06 14.49
N GLY A 88 3.51 -12.16 13.75
CA GLY A 88 3.00 -13.46 14.22
C GLY A 88 1.48 -13.63 14.14
N PHE A 89 0.78 -12.72 13.43
CA PHE A 89 -0.68 -12.72 13.27
C PHE A 89 -1.08 -12.53 11.81
N PRO A 90 -0.88 -13.53 10.93
CA PRO A 90 -1.33 -13.41 9.53
C PRO A 90 -2.83 -13.14 9.46
N LEU A 91 -3.28 -12.49 8.37
CA LEU A 91 -4.70 -12.28 8.13
C LEU A 91 -5.45 -13.61 8.18
N ALA A 92 -6.39 -13.75 9.09
CA ALA A 92 -7.14 -14.97 9.35
C ALA A 92 -8.62 -14.84 8.93
N ALA A 93 -9.15 -13.63 8.89
CA ALA A 93 -10.53 -13.40 8.47
C ALA A 93 -10.63 -13.26 6.94
N GLU A 94 -11.74 -13.77 6.38
CA GLU A 94 -12.08 -13.50 4.99
C GLU A 94 -12.27 -11.99 4.77
N PRO A 95 -11.78 -11.42 3.65
CA PRO A 95 -12.00 -10.03 3.31
C PRO A 95 -13.49 -9.69 3.24
N ALA A 96 -13.90 -8.57 3.83
CA ALA A 96 -15.27 -8.05 3.68
C ALA A 96 -15.56 -7.61 2.24
N ALA A 97 -14.53 -7.14 1.54
CA ALA A 97 -14.55 -6.86 0.11
C ALA A 97 -13.13 -6.81 -0.45
N VAL A 98 -12.99 -7.15 -1.74
CA VAL A 98 -11.73 -6.98 -2.49
C VAL A 98 -11.99 -6.07 -3.68
N LEU A 99 -11.24 -4.98 -3.80
CA LEU A 99 -11.42 -3.95 -4.82
C LEU A 99 -10.10 -3.65 -5.53
N THR A 100 -10.18 -3.31 -6.82
CA THR A 100 -9.01 -3.15 -7.69
C THR A 100 -8.44 -1.74 -7.70
N THR A 101 -9.03 -0.80 -6.96
CA THR A 101 -8.57 0.59 -6.91
C THR A 101 -8.52 1.13 -5.48
N THR A 102 -7.54 1.99 -5.21
CA THR A 102 -7.44 2.73 -3.94
C THR A 102 -8.70 3.56 -3.67
N LEU A 103 -9.25 4.18 -4.72
CA LEU A 103 -10.49 4.95 -4.61
C LEU A 103 -11.67 4.08 -4.21
N GLY A 104 -11.80 2.88 -4.80
CA GLY A 104 -12.85 1.92 -4.45
C GLY A 104 -12.77 1.50 -2.99
N VAL A 105 -11.57 1.10 -2.52
CA VAL A 105 -11.35 0.74 -1.10
C VAL A 105 -11.71 1.90 -0.18
N ARG A 106 -11.24 3.11 -0.49
CA ARG A 106 -11.54 4.32 0.29
C ARG A 106 -13.04 4.58 0.37
N SER A 107 -13.75 4.49 -0.76
CA SER A 107 -15.20 4.70 -0.82
C SER A 107 -15.97 3.65 -0.01
N ALA A 108 -15.56 2.39 -0.07
CA ALA A 108 -16.16 1.30 0.69
C ALA A 108 -15.99 1.49 2.22
N ILE A 109 -14.80 1.96 2.66
CA ILE A 109 -14.55 2.27 4.07
C ILE A 109 -15.44 3.44 4.53
N MET A 110 -15.52 4.53 3.72
CA MET A 110 -16.38 5.68 4.01
C MET A 110 -17.87 5.30 4.09
N ALA A 111 -18.31 4.36 3.26
CA ALA A 111 -19.66 3.81 3.30
C ALA A 111 -19.92 2.89 4.49
N GLY A 112 -18.89 2.58 5.31
CA GLY A 112 -19.03 1.77 6.51
C GLY A 112 -19.10 0.26 6.26
N ILE A 113 -18.65 -0.22 5.09
CA ILE A 113 -18.66 -1.66 4.78
C ILE A 113 -17.78 -2.42 5.76
N ALA A 114 -16.52 -2.00 5.93
CA ALA A 114 -15.58 -2.54 6.92
C ALA A 114 -14.36 -1.60 7.08
N PRO A 115 -13.49 -1.82 8.08
CA PRO A 115 -12.16 -1.24 8.14
C PRO A 115 -11.33 -1.57 6.90
N GLY A 116 -10.33 -0.75 6.59
CA GLY A 116 -9.37 -1.07 5.54
C GLY A 116 -8.03 -0.43 5.81
N ALA A 117 -7.03 -0.80 5.00
CA ALA A 117 -5.67 -0.28 5.08
C ALA A 117 -5.27 0.38 3.76
N LEU A 118 -4.82 1.62 3.83
CA LEU A 118 -4.46 2.44 2.67
C LEU A 118 -3.21 3.28 2.96
N SER A 119 -2.59 3.78 1.90
CA SER A 119 -1.53 4.79 1.98
C SER A 119 -1.97 6.00 2.80
N SER A 120 -1.09 6.48 3.67
CA SER A 120 -1.30 7.70 4.45
C SER A 120 -1.62 8.91 3.57
N LEU A 121 -1.00 8.98 2.39
CA LEU A 121 -1.25 10.02 1.40
C LEU A 121 -2.66 9.95 0.83
N ALA A 122 -3.15 8.73 0.55
CA ALA A 122 -4.48 8.51 -0.03
C ALA A 122 -5.64 8.87 0.92
N VAL A 123 -5.38 8.85 2.24
CA VAL A 123 -6.42 9.09 3.26
C VAL A 123 -6.25 10.42 4.00
N SER A 124 -5.17 11.15 3.74
CA SER A 124 -4.81 12.36 4.52
C SER A 124 -5.87 13.45 4.49
N GLU A 125 -6.48 13.69 3.33
CA GLU A 125 -7.51 14.71 3.18
C GLU A 125 -8.82 14.31 3.87
N ASP A 126 -9.24 13.04 3.69
CA ASP A 126 -10.47 12.53 4.35
C ASP A 126 -10.33 12.47 5.86
N ALA A 127 -9.13 12.15 6.36
CA ALA A 127 -8.85 12.15 7.79
C ALA A 127 -8.84 13.58 8.37
N ARG A 128 -8.28 14.58 7.63
CA ARG A 128 -8.35 15.99 8.04
C ARG A 128 -9.78 16.53 8.00
N ALA A 129 -10.55 16.17 6.98
CA ALA A 129 -11.95 16.57 6.85
C ALA A 129 -12.89 15.78 7.78
N GLY A 130 -12.35 14.84 8.53
CA GLY A 130 -13.12 14.02 9.48
C GLY A 130 -14.01 12.96 8.81
N ARG A 131 -13.89 12.68 7.54
CA ARG A 131 -14.66 11.64 6.85
C ARG A 131 -14.18 10.22 7.19
N LEU A 132 -12.89 10.10 7.49
CA LEU A 132 -12.26 8.86 7.96
C LEU A 132 -11.55 9.09 9.29
N VAL A 133 -11.44 8.04 10.08
CA VAL A 133 -10.69 8.04 11.34
C VAL A 133 -9.52 7.08 11.23
N ARG A 134 -8.31 7.60 11.48
CA ARG A 134 -7.09 6.81 11.57
C ARG A 134 -7.07 5.98 12.84
N VAL A 135 -6.73 4.73 12.72
CA VAL A 135 -6.63 3.76 13.82
C VAL A 135 -5.22 3.27 13.95
N ARG A 136 -4.57 3.51 15.06
CA ARG A 136 -3.21 3.01 15.33
C ARG A 136 -3.23 1.52 15.62
N ILE A 137 -2.32 0.77 15.04
CA ILE A 137 -2.08 -0.62 15.41
C ILE A 137 -1.10 -0.61 16.59
N ASN A 138 -1.42 -1.32 17.67
CA ASN A 138 -0.57 -1.38 18.84
C ASN A 138 0.78 -2.03 18.49
N ASN A 139 1.88 -1.31 18.78
CA ASN A 139 3.25 -1.76 18.58
C ASN A 139 3.61 -2.18 17.14
N LEU A 140 2.83 -1.73 16.14
CA LEU A 140 3.10 -2.00 14.74
C LEU A 140 2.87 -0.74 13.90
N GLN A 141 3.89 -0.37 13.14
CA GLN A 141 3.81 0.63 12.07
C GLN A 141 4.14 -0.06 10.75
N ILE A 142 3.31 0.13 9.75
CA ILE A 142 3.48 -0.50 8.44
C ILE A 142 4.06 0.56 7.50
N THR A 143 5.32 0.39 7.15
CA THR A 143 5.99 1.20 6.12
C THR A 143 6.31 0.34 4.91
N ARG A 144 6.32 0.95 3.74
CA ARG A 144 6.71 0.29 2.49
C ARG A 144 7.60 1.20 1.65
N PRO A 145 8.58 0.66 0.91
CA PRO A 145 9.33 1.44 -0.04
C PRO A 145 8.45 1.75 -1.27
N LEU A 146 8.62 2.94 -1.82
CA LEU A 146 8.28 3.24 -3.20
C LEU A 146 9.56 3.06 -4.02
N THR A 147 9.54 2.10 -4.94
CA THR A 147 10.75 1.64 -5.62
C THR A 147 10.59 1.80 -7.13
N ALA A 148 11.54 2.49 -7.73
CA ALA A 148 11.69 2.53 -9.19
C ALA A 148 12.37 1.25 -9.67
N ILE A 149 11.81 0.62 -10.70
CA ILE A 149 12.32 -0.62 -11.30
C ILE A 149 12.48 -0.48 -12.82
N TRP A 150 13.50 -1.15 -13.39
CA TRP A 150 13.74 -1.21 -14.83
C TRP A 150 14.45 -2.50 -15.23
N ALA A 151 14.41 -2.85 -16.52
CA ALA A 151 15.16 -3.97 -17.07
C ALA A 151 16.57 -3.54 -17.50
N GLY A 152 17.49 -4.50 -17.60
CA GLY A 152 18.86 -4.25 -18.02
C GLY A 152 19.78 -3.72 -16.92
N THR A 153 21.05 -3.48 -17.26
CA THR A 153 22.10 -3.12 -16.28
C THR A 153 22.15 -1.63 -15.97
N THR A 154 21.73 -0.79 -16.89
CA THR A 154 21.80 0.68 -16.80
C THR A 154 20.45 1.27 -17.17
N PRO A 155 19.89 2.19 -16.37
CA PRO A 155 18.65 2.86 -16.75
C PRO A 155 18.87 3.68 -18.04
N PRO A 156 17.88 3.73 -18.95
CA PRO A 156 17.90 4.64 -20.10
C PRO A 156 18.15 6.10 -19.67
N PRO A 157 18.74 6.95 -20.54
CA PRO A 157 19.11 8.32 -20.16
C PRO A 157 17.96 9.12 -19.53
N HIS A 158 16.77 9.10 -20.14
CA HIS A 158 15.59 9.81 -19.63
C HIS A 158 15.11 9.30 -18.26
N ILE A 159 15.37 8.03 -17.94
CA ILE A 159 15.07 7.46 -16.61
C ILE A 159 16.11 7.93 -15.60
N ARG A 160 17.36 8.02 -15.99
CA ARG A 160 18.45 8.53 -15.15
C ARG A 160 18.16 9.97 -14.70
N ASP A 161 17.77 10.83 -15.63
CA ASP A 161 17.40 12.21 -15.36
C ASP A 161 16.22 12.30 -14.35
N PHE A 162 15.23 11.42 -14.50
CA PHE A 162 14.10 11.33 -13.56
C PHE A 162 14.57 10.89 -12.16
N LEU A 163 15.42 9.87 -12.06
CA LEU A 163 15.95 9.40 -10.77
C LEU A 163 16.83 10.46 -10.10
N ASP A 164 17.61 11.20 -10.88
CA ASP A 164 18.44 12.31 -10.37
C ASP A 164 17.60 13.47 -9.81
N VAL A 165 16.43 13.75 -10.41
CA VAL A 165 15.49 14.75 -9.89
C VAL A 165 14.92 14.31 -8.55
N ILE A 166 14.50 13.05 -8.41
CA ILE A 166 13.96 12.53 -7.15
C ILE A 166 15.01 12.54 -6.04
N ALA A 167 16.24 12.10 -6.34
CA ALA A 167 17.33 12.07 -5.36
C ALA A 167 17.76 13.47 -4.83
N ARG A 168 17.37 14.56 -5.50
CA ARG A 168 17.65 15.94 -5.07
C ARG A 168 16.52 16.57 -4.24
N THR A 169 15.39 15.86 -4.09
CA THR A 169 14.19 16.38 -3.41
C THR A 169 14.10 15.91 -1.95
N ASP A 170 15.01 15.06 -1.51
CA ASP A 170 15.26 14.68 -0.11
C ASP A 170 16.34 15.60 0.50
#